data_239ee39d32102b2df08e0ffff3250026
#
_entry.id   239ee39d32102b2df08e0ffff3250026
#
_cell.length_a   1.000
_cell.length_b   1.000
_cell.length_c   1.000
_cell.angle_alpha   90.00
_cell.angle_beta   90.00
_cell.angle_gamma   90.00
#
_symmetry.space_group_name_H-M   'P 1'
#
loop_
_entity.id
_entity.type
_entity.pdbx_description
1 polymer ?
#
loop_
_entity_poly.entity_id
_entity_poly.type
_entity_poly.pdbx_seq_one_letter_code
_entity_poly.pdbx_strand_id
1 'polypeptide(L)'
;MEEEFFENELVKKFEEMIENNEEYYFSSEELEDIIVHYLELGDIAFAELAVNYALRLHPNSIEIKTKRLEILLEQEKYTQVKELMAELRNSSMETMDFLVCCAKYYSNLGNPRRAIEYCEKALKYGEEQNFLHNFIADEYVNLEDPFNALKNYKLALKYDAYDDYSLENVMICYNQLNKADEARKFLENYLDEFPFSEMG
;
A
#
# COMPACT_ATOMS: atom_id res chain seq x y z
N MET A 1 0.33 1.13 22.89
CA MET A 1 -0.22 0.39 24.07
C MET A 1 -1.72 0.65 24.29
N GLU A 2 -2.21 1.89 24.36
CA GLU A 2 -3.67 2.13 24.51
C GLU A 2 -4.44 1.85 23.21
N GLU A 3 -3.92 2.24 22.05
CA GLU A 3 -4.50 1.95 20.73
C GLU A 3 -4.50 0.45 20.46
N GLU A 4 -3.40 -0.24 20.62
CA GLU A 4 -3.23 -1.68 20.46
C GLU A 4 -4.14 -2.50 21.41
N PHE A 5 -4.40 -1.98 22.62
CA PHE A 5 -5.34 -2.59 23.55
C PHE A 5 -6.79 -2.41 23.10
N PHE A 6 -7.13 -1.24 22.57
CA PHE A 6 -8.48 -0.92 22.07
C PHE A 6 -8.81 -1.73 20.82
N GLU A 7 -7.88 -1.84 19.89
CA GLU A 7 -7.98 -2.65 18.68
C GLU A 7 -8.21 -4.14 19.00
N ASN A 8 -7.48 -4.67 19.99
CA ASN A 8 -7.65 -6.04 20.45
C ASN A 8 -9.04 -6.29 21.09
N GLU A 9 -9.66 -5.27 21.74
CA GLU A 9 -11.02 -5.39 22.27
C GLU A 9 -12.09 -5.37 21.18
N LEU A 10 -11.91 -4.55 20.11
CA LEU A 10 -12.82 -4.50 18.98
C LEU A 10 -12.81 -5.82 18.19
N VAL A 11 -11.64 -6.37 17.93
CA VAL A 11 -11.48 -7.64 17.24
C VAL A 11 -12.15 -8.76 18.03
N LYS A 12 -11.88 -8.86 19.35
CA LYS A 12 -12.53 -9.85 20.22
C LYS A 12 -14.06 -9.73 20.21
N LYS A 13 -14.57 -8.51 20.29
CA LYS A 13 -16.01 -8.27 20.23
C LYS A 13 -16.62 -8.72 18.91
N PHE A 14 -15.88 -8.53 17.81
CA PHE A 14 -16.31 -9.00 16.49
C PHE A 14 -16.28 -10.53 16.41
N GLU A 15 -15.24 -11.19 16.92
CA GLU A 15 -15.11 -12.65 16.99
C GLU A 15 -16.23 -13.28 17.84
N GLU A 16 -16.48 -12.74 19.04
CA GLU A 16 -17.57 -13.17 19.93
C GLU A 16 -18.93 -13.07 19.24
N MET A 17 -19.16 -11.97 18.48
CA MET A 17 -20.38 -11.78 17.71
C MET A 17 -20.57 -12.90 16.67
N ILE A 18 -19.48 -13.25 15.97
CA ILE A 18 -19.52 -14.33 14.94
C ILE A 18 -19.72 -15.69 15.60
N GLU A 19 -18.99 -16.01 16.66
CA GLU A 19 -19.07 -17.29 17.38
C GLU A 19 -20.47 -17.53 17.97
N ASN A 20 -21.08 -16.49 18.54
CA ASN A 20 -22.40 -16.55 19.15
C ASN A 20 -23.56 -16.42 18.15
N ASN A 21 -23.23 -16.13 16.87
CA ASN A 21 -24.22 -15.81 15.83
C ASN A 21 -25.17 -14.68 16.26
N GLU A 22 -24.60 -13.63 16.87
CA GLU A 22 -25.29 -12.43 17.32
C GLU A 22 -25.06 -11.27 16.33
N GLU A 23 -25.80 -10.19 16.46
CA GLU A 23 -25.60 -8.97 15.68
C GLU A 23 -25.27 -7.80 16.61
N TYR A 24 -24.04 -7.26 16.49
CA TYR A 24 -23.60 -6.07 17.22
C TYR A 24 -23.52 -4.89 16.25
N TYR A 25 -23.78 -3.70 16.75
CA TYR A 25 -23.53 -2.52 15.99
C TYR A 25 -22.07 -2.09 16.17
N PHE A 26 -21.42 -1.79 15.04
CA PHE A 26 -20.13 -1.16 14.96
C PHE A 26 -20.22 0.09 14.06
N SER A 27 -19.48 1.13 14.38
CA SER A 27 -19.31 2.28 13.48
C SER A 27 -18.50 1.88 12.23
N SER A 28 -18.47 2.77 11.23
CA SER A 28 -17.65 2.56 10.03
C SER A 28 -16.17 2.49 10.36
N GLU A 29 -15.71 3.35 11.27
CA GLU A 29 -14.32 3.42 11.73
C GLU A 29 -13.91 2.14 12.49
N GLU A 30 -14.73 1.69 13.45
CA GLU A 30 -14.47 0.44 14.18
C GLU A 30 -14.38 -0.78 13.25
N LEU A 31 -15.19 -0.83 12.20
CA LEU A 31 -15.14 -1.92 11.22
C LEU A 31 -13.93 -1.80 10.28
N GLU A 32 -13.50 -0.59 9.98
CA GLU A 32 -12.27 -0.36 9.22
C GLU A 32 -11.06 -0.88 10.00
N ASP A 33 -10.95 -0.56 11.29
CA ASP A 33 -9.89 -1.04 12.18
C ASP A 33 -9.85 -2.57 12.24
N ILE A 34 -11.02 -3.21 12.39
CA ILE A 34 -11.15 -4.68 12.37
C ILE A 34 -10.68 -5.27 11.05
N ILE A 35 -11.06 -4.66 9.92
CA ILE A 35 -10.66 -5.12 8.58
C ILE A 35 -9.15 -4.98 8.39
N VAL A 36 -8.58 -3.82 8.77
CA VAL A 36 -7.14 -3.56 8.69
C VAL A 36 -6.37 -4.59 9.50
N HIS A 37 -6.79 -4.86 10.73
CA HIS A 37 -6.18 -5.88 11.59
C HIS A 37 -6.06 -7.24 10.88
N TYR A 38 -7.14 -7.74 10.27
CA TYR A 38 -7.07 -9.04 9.58
C TYR A 38 -6.26 -8.98 8.28
N LEU A 39 -6.24 -7.84 7.59
CA LEU A 39 -5.38 -7.64 6.42
C LEU A 39 -3.89 -7.68 6.80
N GLU A 40 -3.50 -7.05 7.91
CA GLU A 40 -2.12 -7.06 8.43
C GLU A 40 -1.67 -8.47 8.87
N LEU A 41 -2.59 -9.25 9.43
CA LEU A 41 -2.33 -10.66 9.75
C LEU A 41 -2.30 -11.57 8.51
N GLY A 42 -2.68 -11.07 7.34
CA GLY A 42 -2.83 -11.88 6.13
C GLY A 42 -4.04 -12.82 6.17
N ASP A 43 -4.95 -12.65 7.13
CA ASP A 43 -6.18 -13.44 7.21
C ASP A 43 -7.28 -12.88 6.31
N ILE A 44 -7.12 -13.13 5.02
CA ILE A 44 -8.02 -12.65 3.98
C ILE A 44 -9.46 -13.17 4.17
N ALA A 45 -9.62 -14.35 4.80
CA ALA A 45 -10.94 -14.92 5.02
C ALA A 45 -11.74 -14.13 6.06
N PHE A 46 -11.11 -13.80 7.20
CA PHE A 46 -11.74 -12.96 8.22
C PHE A 46 -11.88 -11.50 7.77
N ALA A 47 -10.90 -10.96 7.04
CA ALA A 47 -11.02 -9.62 6.41
C ALA A 47 -12.23 -9.55 5.48
N GLU A 48 -12.46 -10.56 4.63
CA GLU A 48 -13.63 -10.63 3.72
C GLU A 48 -14.95 -10.72 4.51
N LEU A 49 -14.97 -11.48 5.60
CA LEU A 49 -16.12 -11.59 6.48
C LEU A 49 -16.45 -10.25 7.14
N ALA A 50 -15.43 -9.56 7.67
CA ALA A 50 -15.58 -8.24 8.28
C ALA A 50 -16.08 -7.19 7.26
N VAL A 51 -15.50 -7.15 6.06
CA VAL A 51 -15.95 -6.26 4.98
C VAL A 51 -17.40 -6.54 4.58
N ASN A 52 -17.79 -7.81 4.47
CA ASN A 52 -19.17 -8.15 4.10
C ASN A 52 -20.14 -7.71 5.20
N TYR A 53 -19.77 -7.86 6.47
CA TYR A 53 -20.55 -7.35 7.58
C TYR A 53 -20.63 -5.82 7.56
N ALA A 54 -19.50 -5.16 7.37
CA ALA A 54 -19.42 -3.70 7.31
C ALA A 54 -20.28 -3.09 6.19
N LEU A 55 -20.28 -3.70 5.00
CA LEU A 55 -21.10 -3.22 3.87
C LEU A 55 -22.61 -3.46 4.07
N ARG A 56 -23.03 -4.37 4.96
CA ARG A 56 -24.44 -4.49 5.36
C ARG A 56 -24.88 -3.31 6.23
N LEU A 57 -24.02 -2.86 7.15
CA LEU A 57 -24.29 -1.75 8.05
C LEU A 57 -24.08 -0.39 7.38
N HIS A 58 -22.99 -0.28 6.61
CA HIS A 58 -22.53 0.96 5.99
C HIS A 58 -22.34 0.80 4.46
N PRO A 59 -23.43 0.59 3.68
CA PRO A 59 -23.34 0.22 2.26
C PRO A 59 -22.73 1.32 1.37
N ASN A 60 -22.67 2.55 1.85
CA ASN A 60 -22.16 3.70 1.10
C ASN A 60 -20.78 4.18 1.57
N SER A 61 -20.15 3.54 2.57
CA SER A 61 -18.81 3.90 3.00
C SER A 61 -17.81 3.63 1.86
N ILE A 62 -17.03 4.67 1.52
CA ILE A 62 -15.99 4.63 0.51
C ILE A 62 -14.78 3.90 1.07
N GLU A 63 -14.47 4.14 2.33
CA GLU A 63 -13.36 3.55 3.08
C GLU A 63 -13.52 2.02 3.08
N ILE A 64 -14.66 1.51 3.52
CA ILE A 64 -14.93 0.06 3.53
C ILE A 64 -14.93 -0.55 2.12
N LYS A 65 -15.49 0.17 1.12
CA LYS A 65 -15.41 -0.29 -0.28
C LYS A 65 -13.97 -0.33 -0.79
N THR A 66 -13.13 0.58 -0.34
CA THR A 66 -11.70 0.58 -0.69
C THR A 66 -10.99 -0.60 -0.04
N LYS A 67 -11.28 -0.94 1.22
CA LYS A 67 -10.76 -2.18 1.85
C LYS A 67 -11.27 -3.45 1.14
N ARG A 68 -12.51 -3.46 0.66
CA ARG A 68 -12.98 -4.54 -0.22
C ARG A 68 -12.16 -4.64 -1.50
N LEU A 69 -11.77 -3.51 -2.07
CA LEU A 69 -10.94 -3.47 -3.27
C LEU A 69 -9.56 -4.10 -3.02
N GLU A 70 -8.94 -3.82 -1.87
CA GLU A 70 -7.69 -4.43 -1.43
C GLU A 70 -7.83 -5.95 -1.36
N ILE A 71 -8.86 -6.45 -0.67
CA ILE A 71 -9.12 -7.89 -0.55
C ILE A 71 -9.32 -8.56 -1.93
N LEU A 72 -10.05 -7.92 -2.82
CA LEU A 72 -10.28 -8.45 -4.16
C LEU A 72 -9.01 -8.48 -5.01
N LEU A 73 -8.07 -7.55 -4.77
CA LEU A 73 -6.75 -7.53 -5.41
C LEU A 73 -5.89 -8.69 -4.91
N GLU A 74 -5.85 -8.93 -3.59
CA GLU A 74 -5.13 -10.06 -2.99
C GLU A 74 -5.68 -11.43 -3.48
N GLN A 75 -6.98 -11.48 -3.75
CA GLN A 75 -7.64 -12.66 -4.30
C GLN A 75 -7.57 -12.77 -5.82
N GLU A 76 -6.90 -11.84 -6.50
CA GLU A 76 -6.79 -11.76 -7.97
C GLU A 76 -8.14 -11.74 -8.69
N LYS A 77 -9.20 -11.27 -8.03
CA LYS A 77 -10.57 -11.19 -8.57
C LYS A 77 -10.76 -9.96 -9.48
N TYR A 78 -9.90 -9.83 -10.51
CA TYR A 78 -9.78 -8.62 -11.34
C TYR A 78 -11.06 -8.13 -12.01
N THR A 79 -12.01 -9.01 -12.30
CA THR A 79 -13.32 -8.60 -12.85
C THR A 79 -14.10 -7.78 -11.81
N GLN A 80 -14.18 -8.26 -10.56
CA GLN A 80 -14.84 -7.56 -9.47
C GLN A 80 -14.10 -6.29 -9.06
N VAL A 81 -12.76 -6.31 -9.09
CA VAL A 81 -11.93 -5.12 -8.89
C VAL A 81 -12.32 -4.03 -9.88
N LYS A 82 -12.41 -4.35 -11.17
CA LYS A 82 -12.77 -3.39 -12.21
C LYS A 82 -14.16 -2.79 -12.02
N GLU A 83 -15.13 -3.62 -11.63
CA GLU A 83 -16.52 -3.18 -11.38
C GLU A 83 -16.56 -2.23 -10.18
N LEU A 84 -15.94 -2.59 -9.08
CA LEU A 84 -15.89 -1.77 -7.86
C LEU A 84 -15.11 -0.47 -8.07
N MET A 85 -14.00 -0.50 -8.83
CA MET A 85 -13.29 0.71 -9.23
C MET A 85 -14.15 1.67 -10.05
N ALA A 86 -14.99 1.15 -10.94
CA ALA A 86 -15.89 1.97 -11.73
C ALA A 86 -16.99 2.62 -10.86
N GLU A 87 -17.49 1.90 -9.86
CA GLU A 87 -18.45 2.41 -8.88
C GLU A 87 -17.82 3.55 -8.05
N LEU A 88 -16.61 3.31 -7.47
CA LEU A 88 -15.92 4.28 -6.62
C LEU A 88 -15.55 5.56 -7.38
N ARG A 89 -15.14 5.48 -8.64
CA ARG A 89 -14.86 6.66 -9.48
C ARG A 89 -16.08 7.57 -9.65
N ASN A 90 -17.27 7.01 -9.70
CA ASN A 90 -18.51 7.78 -9.86
C ASN A 90 -18.89 8.54 -8.59
N SER A 91 -18.33 8.20 -7.43
CA SER A 91 -18.58 8.86 -6.15
C SER A 91 -17.89 10.23 -6.02
N SER A 92 -17.04 10.62 -6.97
CA SER A 92 -16.27 11.88 -7.00
C SER A 92 -15.31 12.09 -5.81
N MET A 93 -15.06 11.08 -4.99
CA MET A 93 -14.10 11.10 -3.89
C MET A 93 -12.96 10.14 -4.19
N GLU A 94 -11.89 10.66 -4.79
CA GLU A 94 -10.64 9.90 -4.90
C GLU A 94 -9.90 10.03 -3.55
N THR A 95 -9.66 8.92 -2.88
CA THR A 95 -8.79 8.83 -1.70
C THR A 95 -7.41 8.32 -2.12
N MET A 96 -6.39 8.52 -1.28
CA MET A 96 -5.06 8.00 -1.54
C MET A 96 -5.11 6.47 -1.70
N ASP A 97 -5.75 5.77 -0.76
CA ASP A 97 -5.87 4.30 -0.77
C ASP A 97 -6.55 3.78 -2.04
N PHE A 98 -7.61 4.45 -2.48
CA PHE A 98 -8.25 4.10 -3.75
C PHE A 98 -7.29 4.23 -4.94
N LEU A 99 -6.48 5.29 -4.97
CA LEU A 99 -5.48 5.49 -6.03
C LEU A 99 -4.38 4.43 -5.98
N VAL A 100 -3.94 4.05 -4.78
CA VAL A 100 -2.98 2.94 -4.57
C VAL A 100 -3.57 1.62 -5.06
N CYS A 101 -4.83 1.32 -4.73
CA CYS A 101 -5.51 0.13 -5.26
C CYS A 101 -5.60 0.14 -6.79
N CYS A 102 -5.88 1.30 -7.40
CA CYS A 102 -5.85 1.44 -8.84
C CYS A 102 -4.46 1.17 -9.43
N ALA A 103 -3.41 1.67 -8.78
CA ALA A 103 -2.02 1.43 -9.20
C ALA A 103 -1.68 -0.07 -9.13
N LYS A 104 -1.95 -0.73 -8.01
CA LYS A 104 -1.77 -2.18 -7.82
C LYS A 104 -2.53 -2.99 -8.87
N TYR A 105 -3.79 -2.61 -9.17
CA TYR A 105 -4.58 -3.27 -10.22
C TYR A 105 -3.92 -3.20 -11.58
N TYR A 106 -3.42 -2.04 -12.00
CA TYR A 106 -2.78 -1.90 -13.30
C TYR A 106 -1.40 -2.55 -13.35
N SER A 107 -0.65 -2.54 -12.24
CA SER A 107 0.60 -3.29 -12.10
C SER A 107 0.37 -4.78 -12.31
N ASN A 108 -0.59 -5.37 -11.60
CA ASN A 108 -0.95 -6.79 -11.70
C ASN A 108 -1.41 -7.19 -13.12
N LEU A 109 -1.97 -6.26 -13.88
CA LEU A 109 -2.32 -6.46 -15.29
C LEU A 109 -1.15 -6.23 -16.26
N GLY A 110 0.06 -5.99 -15.78
CA GLY A 110 1.23 -5.71 -16.62
C GLY A 110 1.13 -4.38 -17.37
N ASN A 111 0.47 -3.39 -16.78
CA ASN A 111 0.37 -2.04 -17.35
C ASN A 111 1.09 -1.01 -16.46
N PRO A 112 2.43 -1.04 -16.43
CA PRO A 112 3.25 -0.21 -15.55
C PRO A 112 3.03 1.29 -15.75
N ARG A 113 2.78 1.73 -16.97
CA ARG A 113 2.54 3.17 -17.24
C ARG A 113 1.30 3.69 -16.55
N ARG A 114 0.22 2.92 -16.54
CA ARG A 114 -1.00 3.30 -15.80
C ARG A 114 -0.82 3.19 -14.30
N ALA A 115 -0.08 2.22 -13.82
CA ALA A 115 0.26 2.10 -12.42
C ALA A 115 1.00 3.36 -11.93
N ILE A 116 2.03 3.81 -12.66
CA ILE A 116 2.76 5.05 -12.39
C ILE A 116 1.81 6.27 -12.35
N GLU A 117 0.92 6.44 -13.35
CA GLU A 117 -0.03 7.55 -13.39
C GLU A 117 -0.90 7.63 -12.12
N TYR A 118 -1.31 6.49 -11.56
CA TYR A 118 -2.09 6.45 -10.32
C TYR A 118 -1.25 6.75 -9.09
N CYS A 119 -0.03 6.22 -9.00
CA CYS A 119 0.89 6.57 -7.92
C CYS A 119 1.27 8.06 -7.94
N GLU A 120 1.49 8.67 -9.12
CA GLU A 120 1.75 10.10 -9.24
C GLU A 120 0.57 10.98 -8.77
N LYS A 121 -0.66 10.48 -8.88
CA LYS A 121 -1.82 11.15 -8.27
C LYS A 121 -1.83 10.96 -6.75
N ALA A 122 -1.51 9.76 -6.24
CA ALA A 122 -1.45 9.48 -4.81
C ALA A 122 -0.38 10.32 -4.10
N LEU A 123 0.78 10.56 -4.73
CA LEU A 123 1.84 11.43 -4.21
C LEU A 123 1.37 12.85 -3.83
N LYS A 124 0.28 13.33 -4.42
CA LYS A 124 -0.27 14.68 -4.11
C LYS A 124 -0.90 14.78 -2.72
N TYR A 125 -1.20 13.65 -2.10
CA TYR A 125 -1.73 13.60 -0.73
C TYR A 125 -0.64 13.82 0.33
N GLY A 126 0.63 13.62 -0.03
CA GLY A 126 1.78 13.88 0.87
C GLY A 126 2.07 12.77 1.85
N GLU A 127 1.29 11.72 1.86
CA GLU A 127 1.44 10.53 2.71
C GLU A 127 2.17 9.41 1.97
N GLU A 128 2.71 8.44 2.69
CA GLU A 128 3.31 7.21 2.13
C GLU A 128 4.37 7.45 1.02
N GLN A 129 5.09 8.59 1.09
CA GLN A 129 5.96 9.03 0.00
C GLN A 129 7.07 8.03 -0.31
N ASN A 130 7.67 7.39 0.72
CA ASN A 130 8.68 6.35 0.53
C ASN A 130 8.09 5.19 -0.27
N PHE A 131 6.98 4.62 0.18
CA PHE A 131 6.29 3.51 -0.47
C PHE A 131 5.91 3.85 -1.92
N LEU A 132 5.30 5.02 -2.15
CA LEU A 132 4.85 5.42 -3.49
C LEU A 132 6.01 5.60 -4.47
N HIS A 133 7.13 6.17 -4.02
CA HIS A 133 8.33 6.30 -4.85
C HIS A 133 8.97 4.94 -5.14
N ASN A 134 9.01 4.01 -4.19
CA ASN A 134 9.45 2.65 -4.42
C ASN A 134 8.57 1.95 -5.46
N PHE A 135 7.25 2.04 -5.30
CA PHE A 135 6.31 1.45 -6.25
C PHE A 135 6.51 2.01 -7.68
N ILE A 136 6.65 3.33 -7.82
CA ILE A 136 6.94 3.95 -9.12
C ILE A 136 8.27 3.46 -9.69
N ALA A 137 9.29 3.30 -8.85
CA ALA A 137 10.59 2.81 -9.27
C ALA A 137 10.52 1.38 -9.79
N ASP A 138 9.79 0.50 -9.08
CA ASP A 138 9.55 -0.89 -9.49
C ASP A 138 8.84 -0.96 -10.85
N GLU A 139 7.87 -0.08 -11.08
CA GLU A 139 7.19 0.00 -12.37
C GLU A 139 8.11 0.50 -13.50
N TYR A 140 9.09 1.37 -13.19
CA TYR A 140 10.13 1.73 -14.15
C TYR A 140 11.12 0.59 -14.40
N VAL A 141 11.38 -0.26 -13.41
CA VAL A 141 12.16 -1.52 -13.62
C VAL A 141 11.39 -2.44 -14.58
N ASN A 142 10.07 -2.59 -14.40
CA ASN A 142 9.22 -3.36 -15.31
C ASN A 142 9.20 -2.79 -16.75
N LEU A 143 9.47 -1.49 -16.90
CA LEU A 143 9.62 -0.81 -18.21
C LEU A 143 11.05 -0.87 -18.77
N GLU A 144 11.98 -1.55 -18.09
CA GLU A 144 13.41 -1.58 -18.43
C GLU A 144 14.03 -0.17 -18.49
N ASP A 145 13.55 0.76 -17.64
CA ASP A 145 14.04 2.13 -17.54
C ASP A 145 14.80 2.36 -16.22
N PRO A 146 16.05 1.90 -16.10
CA PRO A 146 16.84 2.03 -14.88
C PRO A 146 17.18 3.49 -14.51
N PHE A 147 17.06 4.43 -15.45
CA PHE A 147 17.29 5.84 -15.18
C PHE A 147 16.17 6.45 -14.33
N ASN A 148 14.92 6.22 -14.72
CA ASN A 148 13.77 6.70 -13.95
C ASN A 148 13.54 5.88 -12.68
N ALA A 149 13.85 4.58 -12.68
CA ALA A 149 13.88 3.76 -11.48
C ALA A 149 14.86 4.33 -10.44
N LEU A 150 16.12 4.57 -10.81
CA LEU A 150 17.15 5.17 -9.95
C LEU A 150 16.70 6.49 -9.34
N LYS A 151 16.04 7.33 -10.14
CA LYS A 151 15.53 8.62 -9.66
C LYS A 151 14.50 8.45 -8.55
N ASN A 152 13.58 7.50 -8.71
CA ASN A 152 12.50 7.29 -7.74
C ASN A 152 13.00 6.56 -6.48
N TYR A 153 13.85 5.53 -6.57
CA TYR A 153 14.46 4.93 -5.39
C TYR A 153 15.25 5.95 -4.55
N LYS A 154 15.95 6.87 -5.21
CA LYS A 154 16.61 7.99 -4.49
C LYS A 154 15.63 8.96 -3.84
N LEU A 155 14.44 9.14 -4.41
CA LEU A 155 13.38 9.93 -3.78
C LEU A 155 12.81 9.18 -2.59
N ALA A 156 12.61 7.86 -2.68
CA ALA A 156 12.19 7.04 -1.55
C ALA A 156 13.16 7.17 -0.36
N LEU A 157 14.47 7.08 -0.60
CA LEU A 157 15.52 7.28 0.42
C LEU A 157 15.52 8.66 1.07
N LYS A 158 14.96 9.68 0.43
CA LYS A 158 14.82 11.01 1.06
C LYS A 158 13.69 11.06 2.10
N TYR A 159 12.69 10.21 1.95
CA TYR A 159 11.59 10.11 2.90
C TYR A 159 11.85 9.08 4.00
N ASP A 160 12.56 8.01 3.66
CA ASP A 160 13.09 7.05 4.63
C ASP A 160 14.55 6.74 4.27
N ALA A 161 15.47 7.33 5.04
CA ALA A 161 16.90 7.17 4.82
C ALA A 161 17.42 5.78 5.21
N TYR A 162 16.65 4.99 5.94
CA TYR A 162 17.04 3.65 6.39
C TYR A 162 16.30 2.54 5.61
N ASP A 163 15.70 2.88 4.48
CA ASP A 163 15.07 1.92 3.58
C ASP A 163 16.13 1.12 2.81
N ASP A 164 16.49 -0.04 3.34
CA ASP A 164 17.46 -0.96 2.74
C ASP A 164 17.03 -1.41 1.34
N TYR A 165 15.73 -1.58 1.09
CA TYR A 165 15.20 -1.95 -0.22
C TYR A 165 15.54 -0.89 -1.27
N SER A 166 15.25 0.37 -0.98
CA SER A 166 15.59 1.49 -1.87
C SER A 166 17.10 1.59 -2.09
N LEU A 167 17.90 1.42 -1.04
CA LEU A 167 19.36 1.54 -1.13
C LEU A 167 19.95 0.45 -2.05
N GLU A 168 19.53 -0.79 -1.87
CA GLU A 168 19.96 -1.91 -2.70
C GLU A 168 19.60 -1.67 -4.19
N ASN A 169 18.36 -1.25 -4.46
CA ASN A 169 17.89 -1.00 -5.81
C ASN A 169 18.57 0.21 -6.47
N VAL A 170 18.95 1.25 -5.71
CA VAL A 170 19.83 2.33 -6.22
C VAL A 170 21.14 1.76 -6.74
N MET A 171 21.76 0.84 -6.01
CA MET A 171 23.03 0.23 -6.43
C MET A 171 22.85 -0.66 -7.66
N ILE A 172 21.75 -1.41 -7.74
CA ILE A 172 21.38 -2.22 -8.91
C ILE A 172 21.21 -1.33 -10.14
N CYS A 173 20.47 -0.23 -10.02
CA CYS A 173 20.24 0.71 -11.12
C CYS A 173 21.56 1.35 -11.61
N TYR A 174 22.43 1.75 -10.70
CA TYR A 174 23.74 2.26 -11.10
C TYR A 174 24.58 1.23 -11.88
N ASN A 175 24.54 -0.02 -11.45
CA ASN A 175 25.23 -1.11 -12.15
C ASN A 175 24.66 -1.30 -13.57
N GLN A 176 23.32 -1.34 -13.72
CA GLN A 176 22.66 -1.44 -15.02
C GLN A 176 23.01 -0.28 -15.96
N LEU A 177 23.19 0.92 -15.40
CA LEU A 177 23.58 2.12 -16.14
C LEU A 177 25.10 2.21 -16.42
N ASN A 178 25.91 1.25 -15.96
CA ASN A 178 27.37 1.26 -16.02
C ASN A 178 28.01 2.50 -15.37
N LYS A 179 27.46 2.97 -14.24
CA LYS A 179 27.83 4.18 -13.52
C LYS A 179 28.54 3.88 -12.18
N ALA A 180 29.57 3.05 -12.19
CA ALA A 180 30.26 2.58 -11.00
C ALA A 180 30.85 3.71 -10.15
N ASP A 181 31.43 4.75 -10.77
CA ASP A 181 32.01 5.88 -10.06
C ASP A 181 30.94 6.75 -9.37
N GLU A 182 29.78 6.94 -10.03
CA GLU A 182 28.63 7.64 -9.46
C GLU A 182 28.03 6.84 -8.29
N ALA A 183 27.97 5.52 -8.40
CA ALA A 183 27.51 4.63 -7.35
C ALA A 183 28.40 4.75 -6.09
N ARG A 184 29.72 4.69 -6.26
CA ARG A 184 30.68 4.83 -5.15
C ARG A 184 30.49 6.18 -4.45
N LYS A 185 30.49 7.27 -5.21
CA LYS A 185 30.30 8.61 -4.66
C LYS A 185 28.96 8.77 -3.93
N PHE A 186 27.91 8.17 -4.48
CA PHE A 186 26.59 8.18 -3.82
C PHE A 186 26.65 7.46 -2.48
N LEU A 187 27.24 6.26 -2.45
CA LEU A 187 27.33 5.45 -1.23
C LEU A 187 28.22 6.12 -0.17
N GLU A 188 29.36 6.69 -0.55
CA GLU A 188 30.23 7.44 0.36
C GLU A 188 29.47 8.60 1.02
N ASN A 189 28.79 9.45 0.22
CA ASN A 189 27.98 10.56 0.76
C ASN A 189 26.82 10.07 1.65
N TYR A 190 26.19 8.97 1.26
CA TYR A 190 25.07 8.40 2.01
C TYR A 190 25.53 7.89 3.39
N LEU A 191 26.66 7.18 3.46
CA LEU A 191 27.20 6.66 4.72
C LEU A 191 27.75 7.78 5.62
N ASP A 192 28.25 8.88 5.05
CA ASP A 192 28.67 10.05 5.80
C ASP A 192 27.47 10.78 6.44
N GLU A 193 26.34 10.83 5.74
CA GLU A 193 25.12 11.52 6.21
C GLU A 193 24.29 10.62 7.16
N PHE A 194 24.23 9.33 6.87
CA PHE A 194 23.47 8.32 7.62
C PHE A 194 24.37 7.17 8.07
N PRO A 195 25.23 7.40 9.09
CA PRO A 195 26.03 6.32 9.62
C PRO A 195 25.12 5.24 10.20
N PHE A 196 25.35 3.99 9.75
CA PHE A 196 24.64 2.86 10.33
C PHE A 196 24.87 2.89 11.84
N SER A 197 23.81 3.11 12.60
CA SER A 197 23.86 2.82 14.03
C SER A 197 24.21 1.34 14.12
N GLU A 198 25.33 1.05 14.77
CA GLU A 198 25.81 -0.31 15.03
C GLU A 198 24.62 -1.19 15.47
N MET A 199 24.09 -1.96 14.55
CA MET A 199 23.30 -3.11 14.94
C MET A 199 24.32 -4.14 15.40
N GLY A 200 24.52 -4.14 16.74
CA GLY A 200 25.35 -5.10 17.43
C GLY A 200 24.83 -6.52 17.32
#